data_fbf09dce82ebebfe9cc407604a19ce99
#
_entry.id   fbf09dce82ebebfe9cc407604a19ce99
#
_cell.length_a   1.000
_cell.length_b   1.000
_cell.length_c   1.000
_cell.angle_alpha   90.00
_cell.angle_beta   90.00
_cell.angle_gamma   90.00
#
_symmetry.space_group_name_H-M   'P 1'
#
loop_
_entity.id
_entity.type
_entity.pdbx_description
1 polymer ?
#
loop_
_entity_poly.entity_id
_entity_poly.type
_entity_poly.pdbx_seq_one_letter_code
_entity_poly.pdbx_strand_id
1 'polypeptide(L)'
;MFDAHALTSRLGGRWHGSYGTAPCPVCQPDRRRDQGALTLADGRRGLLLHCKRLGCHFFDVLAAAGIAGNSYAPPDPAVVAAREAERRTDLVARQQQARALWKQTVPIGGTLAETYLRHRGITCPLPATLRFHRACWHGASFQRLPAMVALVQGGDGLAVHRTYLREDGTGKAAVEPAKAMLGVVAGGAVRLSGGPARLVVAEGIETALALLCGLVDGPAAVWAGLSTSGLRGLHLPAMPGRLTIACDGDAAGRAAALALAERAHALRWTVATIDPGDGADFNDILNRKDAA
;
A
#
# COMPACT_ATOMS: atom_id res chain seq x y z
N MET A 1 0.58 -35.93 1.48
CA MET A 1 -0.07 -34.95 0.58
C MET A 1 -0.07 -33.59 1.26
N PHE A 2 0.11 -32.50 0.51
CA PHE A 2 0.16 -31.14 1.03
C PHE A 2 -0.55 -30.19 0.08
N ASP A 3 -1.11 -29.09 0.60
CA ASP A 3 -1.63 -27.94 -0.14
C ASP A 3 -0.64 -26.77 -0.09
N ALA A 4 -0.93 -25.66 -0.78
CA ALA A 4 -0.07 -24.47 -0.78
C ALA A 4 0.09 -23.86 0.62
N HIS A 5 -0.90 -23.94 1.49
CA HIS A 5 -0.82 -23.46 2.86
C HIS A 5 0.18 -24.26 3.70
N ALA A 6 0.07 -25.60 3.64
CA ALA A 6 1.00 -26.49 4.34
C ALA A 6 2.45 -26.33 3.84
N LEU A 7 2.63 -26.16 2.53
CA LEU A 7 3.94 -25.92 1.95
C LEU A 7 4.52 -24.57 2.37
N THR A 8 3.69 -23.51 2.39
CA THR A 8 4.12 -22.20 2.89
C THR A 8 4.64 -22.29 4.31
N SER A 9 3.90 -22.96 5.20
CA SER A 9 4.29 -23.15 6.60
C SER A 9 5.58 -23.95 6.74
N ARG A 10 5.73 -25.03 5.96
CA ARG A 10 6.94 -25.89 5.93
C ARG A 10 8.19 -25.13 5.49
N LEU A 11 8.04 -24.17 4.58
CA LEU A 11 9.12 -23.29 4.13
C LEU A 11 9.41 -22.12 5.07
N GLY A 12 8.73 -22.03 6.22
CA GLY A 12 8.87 -20.93 7.18
C GLY A 12 8.27 -19.62 6.68
N GLY A 13 7.32 -19.70 5.76
CA GLY A 13 6.66 -18.57 5.14
C GLY A 13 5.43 -18.08 5.89
N ARG A 14 4.75 -17.11 5.30
CA ARG A 14 3.52 -16.50 5.82
C ARG A 14 2.37 -16.69 4.85
N TRP A 15 1.23 -17.14 5.36
CA TRP A 15 -0.01 -17.26 4.60
C TRP A 15 -0.81 -15.95 4.63
N HIS A 16 -1.36 -15.55 3.49
CA HIS A 16 -2.10 -14.29 3.28
C HIS A 16 -3.57 -14.52 2.91
N GLY A 17 -4.13 -15.64 3.31
CA GLY A 17 -5.53 -16.00 3.08
C GLY A 17 -5.76 -16.82 1.80
N SER A 18 -5.31 -16.37 0.65
CA SER A 18 -5.44 -17.08 -0.64
C SER A 18 -4.11 -17.51 -1.27
N TYR A 19 -2.99 -17.01 -0.73
CA TYR A 19 -1.64 -17.35 -1.17
C TYR A 19 -0.66 -17.27 -0.01
N GLY A 20 0.46 -17.92 -0.14
CA GLY A 20 1.58 -17.83 0.77
C GLY A 20 2.77 -17.08 0.19
N THR A 21 3.60 -16.51 1.05
CA THR A 21 4.94 -16.06 0.71
C THR A 21 5.95 -16.79 1.57
N ALA A 22 7.05 -17.23 0.99
CA ALA A 22 8.09 -17.97 1.72
C ALA A 22 9.48 -17.68 1.12
N PRO A 23 10.57 -17.95 1.85
CA PRO A 23 11.89 -18.02 1.26
C PRO A 23 11.92 -19.06 0.13
N CYS A 24 12.50 -18.70 -1.01
CA CYS A 24 12.69 -19.68 -2.09
C CYS A 24 13.79 -20.66 -1.71
N PRO A 25 13.52 -21.97 -1.64
CA PRO A 25 14.52 -22.94 -1.19
C PRO A 25 15.71 -23.09 -2.17
N VAL A 26 15.55 -22.62 -3.42
CA VAL A 26 16.62 -22.64 -4.44
C VAL A 26 17.52 -21.41 -4.30
N CYS A 27 16.95 -20.19 -4.31
CA CYS A 27 17.75 -18.96 -4.34
C CYS A 27 17.83 -18.22 -2.99
N GLN A 28 17.19 -18.75 -1.97
CA GLN A 28 17.22 -18.27 -0.57
C GLN A 28 17.34 -19.45 0.40
N PRO A 29 18.41 -20.27 0.28
CA PRO A 29 18.56 -21.50 1.06
C PRO A 29 18.65 -21.28 2.57
N ASP A 30 19.14 -20.09 3.00
CA ASP A 30 19.26 -19.72 4.42
C ASP A 30 17.90 -19.53 5.11
N ARG A 31 16.82 -19.41 4.35
CA ARG A 31 15.42 -19.30 4.83
C ARG A 31 15.25 -18.29 5.96
N ARG A 32 15.89 -17.12 5.86
CA ARG A 32 15.74 -16.06 6.86
C ARG A 32 14.32 -15.49 6.85
N ARG A 33 13.85 -15.01 8.01
CA ARG A 33 12.47 -14.49 8.19
C ARG A 33 12.15 -13.25 7.34
N ASP A 34 13.15 -12.49 6.94
CA ASP A 34 13.05 -11.32 6.07
C ASP A 34 12.95 -11.70 4.57
N GLN A 35 13.11 -12.97 4.23
CA GLN A 35 13.07 -13.48 2.86
C GLN A 35 11.67 -13.97 2.50
N GLY A 36 11.19 -13.62 1.31
CA GLY A 36 9.84 -13.98 0.85
C GLY A 36 9.73 -13.96 -0.68
N ALA A 37 10.76 -14.49 -1.37
CA ALA A 37 10.80 -14.45 -2.83
C ALA A 37 9.81 -15.41 -3.49
N LEU A 38 9.40 -16.48 -2.81
CA LEU A 38 8.48 -17.47 -3.36
C LEU A 38 7.04 -17.09 -3.01
N THR A 39 6.17 -17.08 -4.01
CA THR A 39 4.72 -17.02 -3.84
C THR A 39 4.11 -18.38 -4.16
N LEU A 40 3.19 -18.84 -3.30
CA LEU A 40 2.54 -20.13 -3.41
C LEU A 40 1.01 -19.96 -3.36
N ALA A 41 0.28 -20.68 -4.20
CA ALA A 41 -1.18 -20.70 -4.15
C ALA A 41 -1.73 -22.05 -4.65
N ASP A 42 -2.93 -22.41 -4.22
CA ASP A 42 -3.67 -23.52 -4.80
C ASP A 42 -4.41 -23.03 -6.04
N GLY A 43 -4.06 -23.59 -7.20
CA GLY A 43 -4.70 -23.31 -8.48
C GLY A 43 -5.74 -24.36 -8.84
N ARG A 44 -6.56 -24.09 -9.84
CA ARG A 44 -7.60 -25.03 -10.33
C ARG A 44 -7.05 -26.39 -10.78
N ARG A 45 -5.81 -26.43 -11.27
CA ARG A 45 -5.16 -27.62 -11.85
C ARG A 45 -3.98 -28.13 -11.02
N GLY A 46 -3.67 -27.51 -9.89
CA GLY A 46 -2.51 -27.89 -9.09
C GLY A 46 -1.90 -26.71 -8.34
N LEU A 47 -0.79 -26.98 -7.67
CA LEU A 47 -0.02 -26.00 -6.95
C LEU A 47 0.59 -24.96 -7.91
N LEU A 48 0.46 -23.69 -7.58
CA LEU A 48 1.12 -22.57 -8.26
C LEU A 48 2.31 -22.09 -7.42
N LEU A 49 3.47 -21.99 -8.04
CA LEU A 49 4.70 -21.47 -7.45
C LEU A 49 5.29 -20.39 -8.36
N HIS A 50 5.68 -19.27 -7.79
CA HIS A 50 6.38 -18.22 -8.52
C HIS A 50 7.52 -17.64 -7.67
N CYS A 51 8.75 -17.73 -8.16
CA CYS A 51 9.92 -17.10 -7.54
C CYS A 51 10.13 -15.70 -8.12
N LYS A 52 9.90 -14.67 -7.32
CA LYS A 52 10.03 -13.25 -7.73
C LYS A 52 11.48 -12.77 -7.87
N ARG A 53 12.45 -13.51 -7.29
CA ARG A 53 13.86 -13.08 -7.26
C ARG A 53 14.63 -13.51 -8.51
N LEU A 54 14.68 -14.81 -8.79
CA LEU A 54 15.46 -15.37 -9.89
C LEU A 54 14.62 -16.19 -10.88
N GLY A 55 13.29 -16.19 -10.76
CA GLY A 55 12.42 -16.99 -11.63
C GLY A 55 12.68 -18.50 -11.54
N CYS A 56 13.12 -19.01 -10.37
CA CYS A 56 13.49 -20.42 -10.19
C CYS A 56 12.38 -21.34 -10.71
N HIS A 57 12.81 -22.39 -11.42
CA HIS A 57 11.88 -23.30 -12.08
C HIS A 57 11.05 -24.09 -11.07
N PHE A 58 9.80 -24.40 -11.41
CA PHE A 58 8.82 -25.06 -10.54
C PHE A 58 9.34 -26.36 -9.92
N PHE A 59 9.92 -27.24 -10.74
CA PHE A 59 10.43 -28.54 -10.29
C PHE A 59 11.67 -28.41 -9.41
N ASP A 60 12.54 -27.43 -9.67
CA ASP A 60 13.72 -27.18 -8.83
C ASP A 60 13.31 -26.71 -7.43
N VAL A 61 12.25 -25.86 -7.33
CA VAL A 61 11.69 -25.43 -6.06
C VAL A 61 11.10 -26.59 -5.28
N LEU A 62 10.37 -27.50 -5.93
CA LEU A 62 9.83 -28.71 -5.29
C LEU A 62 10.95 -29.65 -4.82
N ALA A 63 11.93 -29.91 -5.66
CA ALA A 63 13.07 -30.77 -5.32
C ALA A 63 13.87 -30.22 -4.13
N ALA A 64 14.20 -28.91 -4.15
CA ALA A 64 14.88 -28.22 -3.05
C ALA A 64 14.05 -28.15 -1.76
N ALA A 65 12.71 -28.20 -1.87
CA ALA A 65 11.80 -28.32 -0.74
C ALA A 65 11.67 -29.76 -0.20
N GLY A 66 12.28 -30.75 -0.87
CA GLY A 66 12.17 -32.18 -0.53
C GLY A 66 10.77 -32.74 -0.80
N ILE A 67 10.12 -32.32 -1.89
CA ILE A 67 8.75 -32.67 -2.24
C ILE A 67 8.75 -33.46 -3.55
N ALA A 68 8.16 -34.67 -3.51
CA ALA A 68 7.89 -35.44 -4.72
C ALA A 68 6.73 -34.76 -5.52
N GLY A 69 6.89 -34.68 -6.84
CA GLY A 69 5.97 -33.95 -7.71
C GLY A 69 4.49 -34.42 -7.68
N ASN A 70 4.24 -35.63 -7.20
CA ASN A 70 2.88 -36.21 -7.07
C ASN A 70 2.30 -36.09 -5.65
N SER A 71 2.94 -35.35 -4.74
CA SER A 71 2.50 -35.22 -3.33
C SER A 71 1.50 -34.10 -3.09
N TYR A 72 1.14 -33.33 -4.11
CA TYR A 72 0.15 -32.26 -3.99
C TYR A 72 -1.27 -32.87 -3.91
N ALA A 73 -2.06 -32.38 -2.98
CA ALA A 73 -3.51 -32.57 -2.97
C ALA A 73 -4.17 -31.22 -2.80
N PRO A 74 -5.20 -30.89 -3.60
CA PRO A 74 -5.99 -29.69 -3.39
C PRO A 74 -6.61 -29.73 -1.98
N PRO A 75 -6.73 -28.58 -1.31
CA PRO A 75 -7.37 -28.52 0.00
C PRO A 75 -8.82 -28.96 -0.11
N ASP A 76 -9.33 -29.56 0.95
CA ASP A 76 -10.76 -29.88 1.09
C ASP A 76 -11.59 -28.61 0.90
N PRO A 77 -12.66 -28.62 0.07
CA PRO A 77 -13.54 -27.46 -0.10
C PRO A 77 -14.08 -26.89 1.22
N ALA A 78 -14.35 -27.75 2.22
CA ALA A 78 -14.77 -27.31 3.54
C ALA A 78 -13.68 -26.52 4.28
N VAL A 79 -12.42 -26.92 4.15
CA VAL A 79 -11.27 -26.20 4.71
C VAL A 79 -11.06 -24.85 4.00
N VAL A 80 -11.23 -24.81 2.69
CA VAL A 80 -11.18 -23.55 1.91
C VAL A 80 -12.28 -22.60 2.38
N ALA A 81 -13.53 -23.10 2.48
CA ALA A 81 -14.67 -22.30 2.93
C ALA A 81 -14.48 -21.77 4.35
N ALA A 82 -13.95 -22.58 5.27
CA ALA A 82 -13.65 -22.16 6.64
C ALA A 82 -12.59 -21.04 6.66
N ARG A 83 -11.48 -21.19 5.92
CA ARG A 83 -10.43 -20.15 5.79
C ARG A 83 -10.97 -18.84 5.20
N GLU A 84 -11.86 -18.92 4.22
CA GLU A 84 -12.51 -17.75 3.63
C GLU A 84 -13.46 -17.05 4.60
N ALA A 85 -14.22 -17.83 5.40
CA ALA A 85 -15.09 -17.29 6.43
C ALA A 85 -14.30 -16.58 7.54
N GLU A 86 -13.21 -17.19 8.03
CA GLU A 86 -12.29 -16.57 9.00
C GLU A 86 -11.69 -15.27 8.44
N ARG A 87 -11.17 -15.31 7.21
CA ARG A 87 -10.65 -14.11 6.55
C ARG A 87 -11.69 -13.00 6.44
N ARG A 88 -12.93 -13.34 6.11
CA ARG A 88 -14.03 -12.36 6.03
C ARG A 88 -14.32 -11.74 7.39
N THR A 89 -14.33 -12.54 8.44
CA THR A 89 -14.49 -12.06 9.82
C THR A 89 -13.37 -11.11 10.21
N ASP A 90 -12.11 -11.46 9.92
CA ASP A 90 -10.95 -10.61 10.16
C ASP A 90 -11.03 -9.28 9.40
N LEU A 91 -11.45 -9.30 8.14
CA LEU A 91 -11.60 -8.08 7.34
C LEU A 91 -12.67 -7.15 7.95
N VAL A 92 -13.81 -7.71 8.38
CA VAL A 92 -14.87 -6.95 9.07
C VAL A 92 -14.35 -6.35 10.37
N ALA A 93 -13.65 -7.13 11.20
CA ALA A 93 -13.08 -6.65 12.45
C ALA A 93 -12.08 -5.48 12.21
N ARG A 94 -11.19 -5.61 11.22
CA ARG A 94 -10.24 -4.55 10.83
C ARG A 94 -10.94 -3.28 10.35
N GLN A 95 -12.04 -3.39 9.58
CA GLN A 95 -12.83 -2.23 9.16
C GLN A 95 -13.51 -1.56 10.35
N GLN A 96 -14.04 -2.33 11.30
CA GLN A 96 -14.62 -1.79 12.54
C GLN A 96 -13.58 -1.03 13.36
N GLN A 97 -12.38 -1.59 13.51
CA GLN A 97 -11.26 -0.92 14.18
C GLN A 97 -10.85 0.38 13.46
N ALA A 98 -10.77 0.37 12.13
CA ALA A 98 -10.48 1.57 11.35
C ALA A 98 -11.56 2.65 11.55
N ARG A 99 -12.83 2.26 11.56
CA ARG A 99 -13.96 3.15 11.83
C ARG A 99 -13.92 3.74 13.24
N ALA A 100 -13.62 2.91 14.24
CA ALA A 100 -13.49 3.34 15.62
C ALA A 100 -12.33 4.33 15.79
N LEU A 101 -11.18 4.03 15.19
CA LEU A 101 -10.03 4.94 15.19
C LEU A 101 -10.36 6.28 14.52
N TRP A 102 -11.00 6.26 13.35
CA TRP A 102 -11.40 7.47 12.64
C TRP A 102 -12.33 8.35 13.48
N LYS A 103 -13.29 7.77 14.20
CA LYS A 103 -14.19 8.48 15.11
C LYS A 103 -13.46 9.17 16.29
N GLN A 104 -12.31 8.65 16.71
CA GLN A 104 -11.49 9.20 17.80
C GLN A 104 -10.57 10.34 17.36
N THR A 105 -10.49 10.61 16.06
CA THR A 105 -9.65 11.69 15.52
C THR A 105 -10.35 13.05 15.61
N VAL A 106 -9.54 14.11 15.67
CA VAL A 106 -9.99 15.50 15.60
C VAL A 106 -9.59 16.13 14.26
N PRO A 107 -10.22 17.24 13.83
CA PRO A 107 -9.76 18.02 12.67
C PRO A 107 -8.26 18.33 12.75
N ILE A 108 -7.59 18.40 11.60
CA ILE A 108 -6.14 18.53 11.52
C ILE A 108 -5.61 19.91 11.95
N GLY A 109 -6.41 20.96 11.81
CA GLY A 109 -6.03 22.35 12.10
C GLY A 109 -5.56 22.55 13.55
N GLY A 110 -4.44 23.25 13.75
CA GLY A 110 -3.84 23.53 15.05
C GLY A 110 -3.21 22.33 15.76
N THR A 111 -2.99 21.20 15.05
CA THR A 111 -2.46 19.97 15.64
C THR A 111 -1.02 19.67 15.18
N LEU A 112 -0.35 18.72 15.84
CA LEU A 112 0.97 18.24 15.42
C LEU A 112 0.98 17.69 13.98
N ALA A 113 -0.15 17.20 13.48
CA ALA A 113 -0.24 16.74 12.10
C ALA A 113 -0.21 17.91 11.11
N GLU A 114 -0.82 19.04 11.41
CA GLU A 114 -0.63 20.27 10.62
C GLU A 114 0.80 20.77 10.74
N THR A 115 1.36 20.87 11.95
CA THR A 115 2.76 21.27 12.16
C THR A 115 3.72 20.42 11.31
N TYR A 116 3.52 19.09 11.31
CA TYR A 116 4.29 18.17 10.47
C TYR A 116 4.22 18.51 8.98
N LEU A 117 3.02 18.75 8.47
CA LEU A 117 2.84 19.05 7.05
C LEU A 117 3.42 20.43 6.69
N ARG A 118 3.26 21.44 7.57
CA ARG A 118 3.87 22.77 7.36
C ARG A 118 5.39 22.71 7.37
N HIS A 119 5.97 21.87 8.26
CA HIS A 119 7.42 21.62 8.29
C HIS A 119 7.94 20.89 7.02
N ARG A 120 7.05 20.19 6.31
CA ARG A 120 7.33 19.59 4.99
C ARG A 120 7.09 20.55 3.81
N GLY A 121 6.88 21.86 4.07
CA GLY A 121 6.63 22.87 3.02
C GLY A 121 5.20 22.83 2.46
N ILE A 122 4.28 22.06 3.05
CA ILE A 122 2.90 21.99 2.56
C ILE A 122 2.13 23.23 3.05
N THR A 123 1.83 24.16 2.13
CA THR A 123 1.15 25.43 2.43
C THR A 123 -0.33 25.42 2.04
N CYS A 124 -0.77 24.54 1.15
CA CYS A 124 -2.15 24.46 0.69
C CYS A 124 -3.16 24.15 1.83
N PRO A 125 -4.46 24.44 1.63
CA PRO A 125 -5.51 24.01 2.54
C PRO A 125 -5.53 22.50 2.74
N LEU A 126 -5.62 22.05 3.99
CA LEU A 126 -5.62 20.64 4.33
C LEU A 126 -7.03 20.07 4.30
N PRO A 127 -7.28 18.96 3.59
CA PRO A 127 -8.63 18.40 3.43
C PRO A 127 -9.12 17.69 4.69
N ALA A 128 -10.44 17.60 4.86
CA ALA A 128 -11.08 16.89 5.97
C ALA A 128 -10.82 15.38 6.01
N THR A 129 -10.27 14.83 4.94
CA THR A 129 -9.78 13.44 4.87
C THR A 129 -8.48 13.22 5.64
N LEU A 130 -7.81 14.30 6.08
CA LEU A 130 -6.67 14.28 6.98
C LEU A 130 -7.12 14.77 8.36
N ARG A 131 -6.85 13.96 9.38
CA ARG A 131 -7.22 14.23 10.76
C ARG A 131 -6.07 13.89 11.71
N PHE A 132 -6.20 14.23 12.96
CA PHE A 132 -5.20 13.99 13.99
C PHE A 132 -5.71 13.08 15.11
N HIS A 133 -4.86 12.17 15.57
CA HIS A 133 -5.08 11.35 16.75
C HIS A 133 -3.91 11.53 17.73
N ARG A 134 -4.23 11.99 18.94
CA ARG A 134 -3.20 12.35 19.93
C ARG A 134 -2.36 11.16 20.41
N ALA A 135 -2.94 9.98 20.53
CA ALA A 135 -2.33 8.79 21.14
C ALA A 135 -2.73 7.51 20.39
N CYS A 136 -2.39 7.44 19.09
CA CYS A 136 -2.71 6.31 18.21
C CYS A 136 -1.82 5.11 18.56
N TRP A 137 -2.43 3.93 18.66
CA TRP A 137 -1.71 2.69 18.96
C TRP A 137 -0.76 2.29 17.82
N HIS A 138 0.52 2.07 18.16
CA HIS A 138 1.54 1.50 17.28
C HIS A 138 1.85 0.07 17.72
N GLY A 139 1.35 -0.92 16.93
CA GLY A 139 1.40 -2.32 17.32
C GLY A 139 2.81 -2.92 17.41
N ALA A 140 3.74 -2.48 16.56
CA ALA A 140 5.09 -3.06 16.53
C ALA A 140 5.95 -2.62 17.72
N SER A 141 5.80 -1.38 18.20
CA SER A 141 6.54 -0.89 19.38
C SER A 141 5.73 -0.92 20.68
N PHE A 142 4.45 -1.34 20.65
CA PHE A 142 3.56 -1.36 21.80
C PHE A 142 3.41 0.02 22.49
N GLN A 143 3.43 1.11 21.71
CA GLN A 143 3.36 2.47 22.19
C GLN A 143 2.11 3.19 21.66
N ARG A 144 1.73 4.28 22.34
CA ARG A 144 0.75 5.23 21.85
C ARG A 144 1.47 6.50 21.43
N LEU A 145 1.32 6.89 20.16
CA LEU A 145 2.04 8.00 19.56
C LEU A 145 1.05 8.98 18.89
N PRO A 146 1.37 10.27 18.83
CA PRO A 146 0.62 11.19 17.99
C PRO A 146 0.67 10.70 16.53
N ALA A 147 -0.44 10.82 15.81
CA ALA A 147 -0.48 10.38 14.42
C ALA A 147 -1.38 11.26 13.56
N MET A 148 -0.94 11.55 12.35
CA MET A 148 -1.81 11.95 11.26
C MET A 148 -2.56 10.72 10.78
N VAL A 149 -3.88 10.81 10.72
CA VAL A 149 -4.78 9.74 10.26
C VAL A 149 -5.48 10.21 9.01
N ALA A 150 -5.29 9.49 7.92
CA ALA A 150 -5.89 9.78 6.63
C ALA A 150 -6.95 8.75 6.26
N LEU A 151 -8.12 9.21 5.81
CA LEU A 151 -9.22 8.35 5.38
C LEU A 151 -8.96 7.81 3.99
N VAL A 152 -8.95 6.48 3.85
CA VAL A 152 -8.88 5.80 2.55
C VAL A 152 -10.28 5.61 1.99
N GLN A 153 -10.51 6.01 0.76
CA GLN A 153 -11.81 6.05 0.09
C GLN A 153 -11.76 5.37 -1.27
N GLY A 154 -12.91 4.88 -1.74
CA GLY A 154 -13.07 4.33 -3.10
C GLY A 154 -12.49 2.93 -3.30
N GLY A 155 -12.05 2.26 -2.23
CA GLY A 155 -11.62 0.86 -2.27
C GLY A 155 -12.72 -0.12 -1.86
N ASP A 156 -12.30 -1.38 -1.64
CA ASP A 156 -13.19 -2.50 -1.31
C ASP A 156 -13.79 -2.41 0.10
N GLY A 157 -13.31 -1.47 0.92
CA GLY A 157 -13.80 -1.30 2.27
C GLY A 157 -13.29 -0.04 2.96
N LEU A 158 -13.63 0.10 4.25
CA LEU A 158 -13.18 1.23 5.04
C LEU A 158 -11.77 0.97 5.58
N ALA A 159 -10.91 1.96 5.39
CA ALA A 159 -9.55 1.94 5.91
C ALA A 159 -9.05 3.33 6.29
N VAL A 160 -8.00 3.36 7.10
CA VAL A 160 -7.23 4.56 7.41
C VAL A 160 -5.74 4.28 7.25
N HIS A 161 -5.02 5.29 6.82
CA HIS A 161 -3.57 5.33 6.85
C HIS A 161 -3.12 6.17 8.06
N ARG A 162 -2.13 5.70 8.80
CA ARG A 162 -1.57 6.36 9.98
C ARG A 162 -0.11 6.71 9.71
N THR A 163 0.24 7.98 9.88
CA THR A 163 1.64 8.44 9.92
C THR A 163 1.93 8.83 11.36
N TYR A 164 2.78 8.07 12.05
CA TYR A 164 3.17 8.35 13.42
C TYR A 164 4.16 9.50 13.46
N LEU A 165 3.96 10.43 14.38
CA LEU A 165 4.65 11.71 14.44
C LEU A 165 5.51 11.81 15.72
N ARG A 166 6.52 12.63 15.65
CA ARG A 166 7.28 13.08 16.83
C ARG A 166 6.39 13.98 17.69
N GLU A 167 6.69 14.05 18.98
CA GLU A 167 5.95 14.87 19.93
C GLU A 167 6.07 16.38 19.66
N ASP A 168 7.12 16.80 18.96
CA ASP A 168 7.34 18.18 18.51
C ASP A 168 6.65 18.49 17.16
N GLY A 169 6.11 17.48 16.47
CA GLY A 169 5.51 17.61 15.15
C GLY A 169 6.49 17.90 14.01
N THR A 170 7.80 17.90 14.24
CA THR A 170 8.80 18.27 13.20
C THR A 170 9.08 17.13 12.22
N GLY A 171 8.61 15.91 12.49
CA GLY A 171 8.88 14.75 11.64
C GLY A 171 8.06 13.53 12.02
N LYS A 172 8.34 12.43 11.34
CA LYS A 172 7.81 11.11 11.68
C LYS A 172 8.47 10.59 12.95
N ALA A 173 7.72 9.85 13.77
CA ALA A 173 8.26 9.18 14.95
C ALA A 173 9.38 8.19 14.57
N ALA A 174 10.35 8.03 15.45
CA ALA A 174 11.47 7.09 15.27
C ALA A 174 11.04 5.66 15.64
N VAL A 175 10.02 5.15 14.94
CA VAL A 175 9.47 3.78 15.09
C VAL A 175 9.35 3.11 13.73
N GLU A 176 9.41 1.78 13.72
CA GLU A 176 9.27 1.00 12.49
C GLU A 176 8.06 0.06 12.61
N PRO A 177 7.12 0.14 11.66
CA PRO A 177 7.04 1.11 10.55
C PRO A 177 6.49 2.47 11.03
N ALA A 178 7.07 3.59 10.57
CA ALA A 178 6.56 4.94 10.88
C ALA A 178 5.21 5.25 10.20
N LYS A 179 4.81 4.43 9.24
CA LYS A 179 3.51 4.49 8.54
C LYS A 179 2.82 3.12 8.62
N ALA A 180 1.52 3.09 8.87
CA ALA A 180 0.77 1.84 8.93
C ALA A 180 -0.67 2.01 8.43
N MET A 181 -1.21 0.97 7.81
CA MET A 181 -2.59 0.92 7.36
C MET A 181 -3.45 0.12 8.33
N LEU A 182 -4.74 0.45 8.44
CA LEU A 182 -5.72 -0.30 9.22
C LEU A 182 -7.03 -0.36 8.43
N GLY A 183 -7.63 -1.54 8.32
CA GLY A 183 -8.83 -1.80 7.53
C GLY A 183 -8.53 -2.42 6.18
N VAL A 184 -9.41 -2.24 5.21
CA VAL A 184 -9.33 -2.80 3.85
C VAL A 184 -8.95 -1.67 2.89
N VAL A 185 -7.68 -1.63 2.50
CA VAL A 185 -7.11 -0.55 1.67
C VAL A 185 -7.13 -0.83 0.17
N ALA A 186 -7.39 -2.07 -0.22
CA ALA A 186 -7.34 -2.48 -1.63
C ALA A 186 -8.22 -1.58 -2.51
N GLY A 187 -7.68 -1.13 -3.62
CA GLY A 187 -8.33 -0.25 -4.57
C GLY A 187 -8.54 1.20 -4.12
N GLY A 188 -8.32 1.50 -2.84
CA GLY A 188 -8.58 2.82 -2.26
C GLY A 188 -7.43 3.80 -2.37
N ALA A 189 -7.75 5.09 -2.18
CA ALA A 189 -6.80 6.18 -2.06
C ALA A 189 -7.23 7.20 -1.01
N VAL A 190 -6.30 7.99 -0.51
CA VAL A 190 -6.62 9.21 0.23
C VAL A 190 -6.91 10.31 -0.77
N ARG A 191 -8.16 10.81 -0.77
CA ARG A 191 -8.59 11.89 -1.67
C ARG A 191 -8.32 13.23 -1.01
N LEU A 192 -7.38 13.99 -1.58
CA LEU A 192 -6.90 15.25 -1.01
C LEU A 192 -7.60 16.46 -1.61
N SER A 193 -8.06 16.37 -2.84
CA SER A 193 -8.92 17.38 -3.47
C SER A 193 -9.93 16.74 -4.40
N GLY A 194 -10.98 17.47 -4.73
CA GLY A 194 -11.92 17.16 -5.80
C GLY A 194 -11.64 18.03 -7.03
N GLY A 195 -12.08 17.58 -8.20
CA GLY A 195 -11.97 18.34 -9.45
C GLY A 195 -12.60 17.56 -10.60
N PRO A 196 -13.18 18.26 -11.59
CA PRO A 196 -13.76 17.62 -12.76
C PRO A 196 -12.66 17.19 -13.76
N ALA A 197 -12.87 16.07 -14.40
CA ALA A 197 -12.19 15.61 -15.62
C ALA A 197 -10.65 15.41 -15.56
N ARG A 198 -9.96 15.80 -14.50
CA ARG A 198 -8.52 15.57 -14.31
C ARG A 198 -8.26 14.92 -12.96
N LEU A 199 -7.60 13.76 -12.99
CA LEU A 199 -7.12 13.05 -11.83
C LEU A 199 -5.60 13.10 -11.81
N VAL A 200 -5.02 13.47 -10.67
CA VAL A 200 -3.58 13.37 -10.38
C VAL A 200 -3.40 12.38 -9.26
N VAL A 201 -2.52 11.41 -9.44
CA VAL A 201 -2.26 10.36 -8.44
C VAL A 201 -0.77 10.34 -8.12
N ALA A 202 -0.45 10.33 -6.83
CA ALA A 202 0.91 10.12 -6.33
C ALA A 202 0.95 8.92 -5.37
N GLU A 203 2.14 8.41 -5.06
CA GLU A 203 2.28 7.34 -4.07
C GLU A 203 2.02 7.85 -2.65
N GLY A 204 2.75 8.85 -2.20
CA GLY A 204 2.69 9.38 -0.84
C GLY A 204 1.65 10.49 -0.64
N ILE A 205 1.17 10.65 0.60
CA ILE A 205 0.29 11.78 0.98
C ILE A 205 1.06 13.10 0.87
N GLU A 206 2.29 13.13 1.34
CA GLU A 206 3.16 14.30 1.32
C GLU A 206 3.46 14.71 -0.12
N THR A 207 3.81 13.76 -0.99
CA THR A 207 4.01 13.95 -2.43
C THR A 207 2.76 14.52 -3.11
N ALA A 208 1.58 13.93 -2.82
CA ALA A 208 0.31 14.40 -3.40
C ALA A 208 -0.07 15.80 -2.92
N LEU A 209 0.20 16.15 -1.66
CA LEU A 209 0.00 17.51 -1.14
C LEU A 209 0.98 18.51 -1.75
N ALA A 210 2.24 18.13 -1.99
CA ALA A 210 3.21 18.97 -2.66
C ALA A 210 2.74 19.36 -4.08
N LEU A 211 2.11 18.42 -4.79
CA LEU A 211 1.50 18.70 -6.09
C LEU A 211 0.39 19.76 -5.99
N LEU A 212 -0.42 19.72 -4.93
CA LEU A 212 -1.46 20.74 -4.67
C LEU A 212 -0.90 22.11 -4.28
N CYS A 213 0.35 22.17 -3.79
CA CYS A 213 1.04 23.40 -3.41
C CYS A 213 1.66 24.17 -4.60
N GLY A 214 1.17 23.95 -5.82
CA GLY A 214 1.59 24.72 -7.01
C GLY A 214 2.56 23.99 -7.94
N LEU A 215 2.66 22.67 -7.83
CA LEU A 215 3.37 21.84 -8.82
C LEU A 215 2.43 21.29 -9.91
N VAL A 216 1.11 21.43 -9.73
CA VAL A 216 0.09 21.04 -10.71
C VAL A 216 -0.81 22.23 -10.99
N ASP A 217 -0.84 22.67 -12.27
CA ASP A 217 -1.66 23.79 -12.70
C ASP A 217 -3.15 23.43 -12.79
N GLY A 218 -4.00 24.34 -12.33
CA GLY A 218 -5.45 24.28 -12.46
C GLY A 218 -6.14 23.25 -11.58
N PRO A 219 -7.48 23.19 -11.65
CA PRO A 219 -8.27 22.30 -10.80
C PRO A 219 -8.07 20.84 -11.16
N ALA A 220 -7.77 20.00 -10.18
CA ALA A 220 -7.62 18.57 -10.31
C ALA A 220 -8.12 17.83 -9.06
N ALA A 221 -8.64 16.63 -9.22
CA ALA A 221 -8.74 15.68 -8.13
C ALA A 221 -7.33 15.12 -7.87
N VAL A 222 -6.82 15.23 -6.66
CA VAL A 222 -5.48 14.75 -6.28
C VAL A 222 -5.62 13.66 -5.23
N TRP A 223 -5.07 12.47 -5.53
CA TRP A 223 -5.19 11.28 -4.70
C TRP A 223 -3.81 10.72 -4.34
N ALA A 224 -3.69 10.17 -3.13
CA ALA A 224 -2.53 9.39 -2.71
C ALA A 224 -2.85 7.90 -2.66
N GLY A 225 -2.11 7.08 -3.41
CA GLY A 225 -2.28 5.62 -3.50
C GLY A 225 -1.65 4.85 -2.34
N LEU A 226 -0.84 5.51 -1.50
CA LEU A 226 -0.26 5.06 -0.23
C LEU A 226 0.89 4.04 -0.34
N SER A 227 1.09 3.43 -1.49
CA SER A 227 2.20 2.52 -1.77
C SER A 227 2.26 2.19 -3.27
N THR A 228 3.37 1.59 -3.72
CA THR A 228 3.50 1.05 -5.07
C THR A 228 2.41 0.01 -5.41
N SER A 229 2.05 -0.85 -4.45
CA SER A 229 0.94 -1.81 -4.61
C SER A 229 -0.42 -1.11 -4.65
N GLY A 230 -0.61 -0.04 -3.88
CA GLY A 230 -1.80 0.80 -3.89
C GLY A 230 -1.98 1.50 -5.23
N LEU A 231 -0.93 2.06 -5.82
CA LEU A 231 -0.98 2.63 -7.17
C LEU A 231 -1.38 1.58 -8.22
N ARG A 232 -0.73 0.42 -8.20
CA ARG A 232 -1.03 -0.67 -9.15
C ARG A 232 -2.48 -1.15 -9.06
N GLY A 233 -3.03 -1.24 -7.84
CA GLY A 233 -4.38 -1.73 -7.56
C GLY A 233 -5.47 -0.65 -7.53
N LEU A 234 -5.15 0.63 -7.72
CA LEU A 234 -6.07 1.76 -7.53
C LEU A 234 -7.35 1.63 -8.36
N HIS A 235 -8.52 1.78 -7.74
CA HIS A 235 -9.78 1.84 -8.45
C HIS A 235 -9.96 3.23 -9.07
N LEU A 236 -9.88 3.29 -10.40
CA LEU A 236 -10.13 4.50 -11.15
C LEU A 236 -11.64 4.78 -11.25
N PRO A 237 -12.06 6.06 -11.34
CA PRO A 237 -13.44 6.42 -11.64
C PRO A 237 -13.95 5.71 -12.89
N ALA A 238 -15.24 5.35 -12.90
CA ALA A 238 -15.86 4.64 -14.02
C ALA A 238 -15.87 5.47 -15.33
N MET A 239 -15.95 6.80 -15.21
CA MET A 239 -15.87 7.69 -16.37
C MET A 239 -14.39 8.06 -16.61
N PRO A 240 -13.81 7.71 -17.78
CA PRO A 240 -12.46 8.07 -18.10
C PRO A 240 -12.30 9.58 -18.30
N GLY A 241 -11.11 10.08 -18.03
CA GLY A 241 -10.72 11.47 -18.20
C GLY A 241 -9.22 11.60 -18.44
N ARG A 242 -8.60 12.65 -17.94
CA ARG A 242 -7.14 12.82 -17.96
C ARG A 242 -6.55 12.37 -16.62
N LEU A 243 -5.60 11.43 -16.67
CA LEU A 243 -4.86 10.93 -15.52
C LEU A 243 -3.40 11.38 -15.64
N THR A 244 -2.93 12.06 -14.60
CA THR A 244 -1.50 12.33 -14.41
C THR A 244 -1.01 11.47 -13.25
N ILE A 245 0.04 10.67 -13.47
CA ILE A 245 0.65 9.81 -12.45
C ILE A 245 1.99 10.43 -12.07
N ALA A 246 2.11 10.87 -10.82
CA ALA A 246 3.35 11.36 -10.25
C ALA A 246 4.05 10.19 -9.53
N CYS A 247 5.09 9.65 -10.15
CA CYS A 247 5.87 8.56 -9.57
C CYS A 247 6.91 9.10 -8.58
N ASP A 248 7.33 8.28 -7.64
CA ASP A 248 8.55 8.53 -6.87
C ASP A 248 9.77 8.18 -7.76
N GLY A 249 10.89 8.88 -7.58
CA GLY A 249 12.08 8.80 -8.41
C GLY A 249 12.94 7.56 -8.22
N ASP A 250 12.31 6.41 -7.94
CA ASP A 250 12.95 5.12 -7.82
C ASP A 250 12.38 4.08 -8.80
N ALA A 251 13.06 2.95 -8.95
CA ALA A 251 12.67 1.89 -9.87
C ALA A 251 11.30 1.28 -9.53
N ALA A 252 10.95 1.20 -8.25
CA ALA A 252 9.69 0.62 -7.79
C ALA A 252 8.50 1.55 -8.05
N GLY A 253 8.67 2.86 -7.80
CA GLY A 253 7.70 3.92 -8.10
C GLY A 253 7.43 4.03 -9.60
N ARG A 254 8.48 4.07 -10.43
CA ARG A 254 8.35 4.06 -11.91
C ARG A 254 7.62 2.83 -12.43
N ALA A 255 7.95 1.63 -11.92
CA ALA A 255 7.27 0.40 -12.31
C ALA A 255 5.79 0.36 -11.86
N ALA A 256 5.46 0.95 -10.72
CA ALA A 256 4.08 1.07 -10.27
C ALA A 256 3.28 2.06 -11.12
N ALA A 257 3.89 3.21 -11.47
CA ALA A 257 3.29 4.21 -12.36
C ALA A 257 3.01 3.62 -13.75
N LEU A 258 3.97 2.89 -14.33
CA LEU A 258 3.79 2.22 -15.62
C LEU A 258 2.63 1.23 -15.60
N ALA A 259 2.55 0.37 -14.58
CA ALA A 259 1.46 -0.59 -14.44
C ALA A 259 0.08 0.08 -14.29
N LEU A 260 -0.01 1.21 -13.56
CA LEU A 260 -1.24 1.98 -13.50
C LEU A 260 -1.56 2.65 -14.84
N ALA A 261 -0.55 3.18 -15.54
CA ALA A 261 -0.71 3.82 -16.85
C ALA A 261 -1.25 2.85 -17.90
N GLU A 262 -0.69 1.65 -18.01
CA GLU A 262 -1.16 0.60 -18.92
C GLU A 262 -2.61 0.23 -18.63
N ARG A 263 -2.98 0.02 -17.38
CA ARG A 263 -4.34 -0.30 -16.96
C ARG A 263 -5.32 0.85 -17.22
N ALA A 264 -4.91 2.09 -16.94
CA ALA A 264 -5.72 3.27 -17.20
C ALA A 264 -5.94 3.48 -18.72
N HIS A 265 -4.89 3.28 -19.54
CA HIS A 265 -5.01 3.34 -21.00
C HIS A 265 -5.99 2.30 -21.53
N ALA A 266 -5.94 1.06 -21.04
CA ALA A 266 -6.92 0.02 -21.40
C ALA A 266 -8.36 0.41 -21.02
N LEU A 267 -8.54 1.23 -19.98
CA LEU A 267 -9.82 1.82 -19.57
C LEU A 267 -10.15 3.14 -20.27
N ARG A 268 -9.43 3.49 -21.36
CA ARG A 268 -9.62 4.69 -22.19
C ARG A 268 -9.32 6.03 -21.50
N TRP A 269 -8.50 6.05 -20.45
CA TRP A 269 -7.98 7.29 -19.90
C TRP A 269 -6.88 7.88 -20.77
N THR A 270 -6.83 9.22 -20.87
CA THR A 270 -5.65 9.92 -21.42
C THR A 270 -4.64 10.03 -20.29
N VAL A 271 -3.48 9.38 -20.43
CA VAL A 271 -2.48 9.23 -19.36
C VAL A 271 -1.24 10.03 -19.64
N ALA A 272 -0.75 10.71 -18.62
CA ALA A 272 0.58 11.33 -18.57
C ALA A 272 1.29 10.86 -17.29
N THR A 273 2.61 10.73 -17.33
CA THR A 273 3.45 10.49 -16.16
C THR A 273 4.39 11.66 -15.93
N ILE A 274 4.61 12.01 -14.68
CA ILE A 274 5.62 12.99 -14.27
C ILE A 274 6.58 12.33 -13.29
N ASP A 275 7.88 12.59 -13.48
CA ASP A 275 8.98 11.97 -12.76
C ASP A 275 9.83 13.08 -12.10
N PRO A 276 10.10 13.01 -10.80
CA PRO A 276 10.86 14.04 -10.09
C PRO A 276 12.39 13.95 -10.33
N GLY A 277 12.84 12.89 -11.01
CA GLY A 277 14.26 12.55 -11.16
C GLY A 277 14.74 11.52 -10.13
N ASP A 278 15.92 10.97 -10.37
CA ASP A 278 16.47 9.87 -9.59
C ASP A 278 16.65 10.22 -8.11
N GLY A 279 16.07 9.38 -7.24
CA GLY A 279 16.16 9.49 -5.79
C GLY A 279 15.38 10.66 -5.17
N ALA A 280 14.59 11.41 -5.96
CA ALA A 280 13.80 12.55 -5.50
C ALA A 280 12.30 12.18 -5.37
N ASP A 281 11.57 12.96 -4.57
CA ASP A 281 10.12 13.02 -4.59
C ASP A 281 9.61 14.45 -4.86
N PHE A 282 8.32 14.63 -5.11
CA PHE A 282 7.77 15.96 -5.42
C PHE A 282 7.74 16.88 -4.19
N ASN A 283 7.85 16.37 -2.98
CA ASN A 283 8.03 17.21 -1.80
C ASN A 283 9.45 17.82 -1.76
N ASP A 284 10.46 17.09 -2.24
CA ASP A 284 11.81 17.61 -2.39
C ASP A 284 11.85 18.74 -3.44
N ILE A 285 11.11 18.59 -4.55
CA ILE A 285 11.00 19.62 -5.58
C ILE A 285 10.32 20.87 -5.02
N LEU A 286 9.23 20.74 -4.27
CA LEU A 286 8.53 21.85 -3.65
C LEU A 286 9.48 22.65 -2.74
N ASN A 287 10.21 21.98 -1.85
CA ASN A 287 11.11 22.62 -0.91
C ASN A 287 12.30 23.34 -1.61
N ARG A 288 12.76 22.84 -2.76
CA ARG A 288 13.78 23.52 -3.57
C ARG A 288 13.26 24.78 -4.26
N LYS A 289 11.99 24.76 -4.71
CA LYS A 289 11.35 25.91 -5.37
C LYS A 289 11.14 27.08 -4.41
N ASP A 290 10.82 26.79 -3.14
CA ASP A 290 10.62 27.81 -2.10
C ASP A 290 11.94 28.38 -1.58
N ALA A 291 13.08 27.74 -1.86
CA ALA A 291 14.43 28.18 -1.48
C ALA A 291 15.14 29.02 -2.56
N ALA A 292 14.58 29.15 -3.75
CA ALA A 292 15.11 29.92 -4.89
C ALA A 292 14.33 31.21 -5.08
#